data_ca7ded13ce61e62f66d25c5d7fff936c
#
_entry.id   ca7ded13ce61e62f66d25c5d7fff936c
#
_cell.length_a   1.000
_cell.length_b   1.000
_cell.length_c   1.000
_cell.angle_alpha   90.00
_cell.angle_beta   90.00
_cell.angle_gamma   90.00
#
_symmetry.space_group_name_H-M   'P 1'
#
loop_
_entity.id
_entity.type
_entity.pdbx_description
1 polymer ?
#
loop_
_entity_poly.entity_id
_entity_poly.type
_entity_poly.pdbx_seq_one_letter_code
_entity_poly.pdbx_strand_id
1 'polypeptide(L)'
;LWKCTVYNGEKHAIAGGYYARGDSLPTIQGPIFDKSGQYSVQVSIVGATTPKTLTTQDLLFETFLHLPHKQIFEIKTASAQEFPISVKSHNGEISNFVYDEELGTISYDIPFTWDGHNSNLDQIILFEKDFSSIKEGHDLIISLNGMIIDHDFFEFNISDPNNYFLKINIPSKDLLKIKNKLNLESNENMLKLEISSGEKINLNKLKFSFDNNFIGNVSWDSKLNSGTKIPFTFSFFDENNVPVTDVLFVYGITDSSGKEIFSNIGVDQKYLGILAPHGIYQDSIFIPTDEKYEFKLILTGKNSNNFEKFFVSTSNFQINSQLTLQDQKTNVIPDWIKNNAEWWADGTIDDNSFIQGIQFLIKEGILKI
;
A
#
# COMPACT_ATOMS: atom_id res chain seq x y z
N LEU A 1 -27.41 13.33 -25.48
CA LEU A 1 -26.08 13.63 -26.01
C LEU A 1 -25.13 13.96 -24.85
N TRP A 2 -23.95 13.42 -24.87
CA TRP A 2 -22.92 13.79 -23.92
C TRP A 2 -21.58 14.04 -24.64
N LYS A 3 -20.74 14.85 -24.02
CA LYS A 3 -19.46 15.25 -24.55
C LYS A 3 -18.40 14.87 -23.52
N CYS A 4 -17.33 14.20 -23.97
CA CYS A 4 -16.13 14.00 -23.20
C CYS A 4 -15.02 14.88 -23.74
N THR A 5 -14.27 15.57 -22.90
CA THR A 5 -13.11 16.38 -23.31
C THR A 5 -11.98 16.13 -22.32
N VAL A 6 -10.78 15.90 -22.84
CA VAL A 6 -9.56 15.77 -22.05
C VAL A 6 -8.74 17.05 -22.25
N TYR A 7 -8.31 17.65 -21.16
CA TYR A 7 -7.47 18.82 -21.13
C TYR A 7 -6.09 18.48 -20.54
N ASN A 8 -5.06 19.06 -21.10
CA ASN A 8 -3.71 19.01 -20.52
C ASN A 8 -3.55 19.99 -19.35
N GLY A 9 -2.38 19.99 -18.69
CA GLY A 9 -2.10 20.87 -17.55
C GLY A 9 -2.18 22.37 -17.87
N GLU A 10 -2.07 22.76 -19.14
CA GLU A 10 -2.24 24.14 -19.63
C GLU A 10 -3.69 24.48 -19.99
N LYS A 11 -4.63 23.57 -19.66
CA LYS A 11 -6.07 23.68 -19.97
C LYS A 11 -6.39 23.71 -21.47
N HIS A 12 -5.52 23.21 -22.31
CA HIS A 12 -5.81 23.01 -23.73
C HIS A 12 -6.53 21.68 -23.94
N ALA A 13 -7.63 21.69 -24.69
CA ALA A 13 -8.34 20.47 -25.08
C ALA A 13 -7.47 19.66 -26.06
N ILE A 14 -7.07 18.46 -25.65
CA ILE A 14 -6.17 17.60 -26.43
C ILE A 14 -6.89 16.41 -27.07
N ALA A 15 -8.03 16.01 -26.51
CA ALA A 15 -8.85 14.93 -27.04
C ALA A 15 -10.31 15.08 -26.61
N GLY A 16 -11.20 14.36 -27.28
CA GLY A 16 -12.61 14.31 -26.91
C GLY A 16 -13.56 14.18 -28.08
N GLY A 17 -14.84 14.10 -27.78
CA GLY A 17 -15.87 13.97 -28.79
C GLY A 17 -17.29 14.04 -28.22
N TYR A 18 -18.27 14.01 -29.10
CA TYR A 18 -19.70 13.90 -28.78
C TYR A 18 -20.15 12.45 -28.95
N TYR A 19 -20.95 11.96 -28.01
CA TYR A 19 -21.46 10.61 -27.97
C TYR A 19 -22.98 10.62 -27.79
N ALA A 20 -23.68 9.71 -28.47
CA ALA A 20 -25.11 9.52 -28.32
C ALA A 20 -25.42 8.46 -27.25
N ARG A 21 -26.68 8.44 -26.80
CA ARG A 21 -27.17 7.40 -25.92
C ARG A 21 -27.15 6.05 -26.64
N GLY A 22 -26.46 5.08 -26.07
CA GLY A 22 -26.30 3.73 -26.65
C GLY A 22 -25.00 3.49 -27.40
N ASP A 23 -24.17 4.54 -27.58
CA ASP A 23 -22.82 4.34 -28.06
C ASP A 23 -22.03 3.51 -27.03
N SER A 24 -21.06 2.73 -27.53
CA SER A 24 -20.06 2.08 -26.68
C SER A 24 -19.29 3.13 -25.87
N LEU A 25 -18.69 2.71 -24.76
CA LEU A 25 -17.82 3.58 -23.97
C LEU A 25 -16.82 4.31 -24.87
N PRO A 26 -16.62 5.63 -24.66
CA PRO A 26 -15.74 6.41 -25.51
C PRO A 26 -14.33 5.84 -25.43
N THR A 27 -13.81 5.49 -26.57
CA THR A 27 -12.39 5.13 -26.69
C THR A 27 -11.66 6.33 -27.28
N ILE A 28 -10.80 6.93 -26.48
CA ILE A 28 -9.91 7.98 -26.94
C ILE A 28 -8.68 7.29 -27.53
N GLN A 29 -8.51 7.40 -28.85
CA GLN A 29 -7.39 6.77 -29.57
C GLN A 29 -6.21 7.73 -29.69
N GLY A 30 -5.01 7.18 -29.64
CA GLY A 30 -3.75 7.89 -29.88
C GLY A 30 -2.96 8.21 -28.61
N PRO A 31 -1.70 8.61 -28.75
CA PRO A 31 -0.84 9.00 -27.65
C PRO A 31 -1.21 10.41 -27.17
N ILE A 32 -2.36 10.52 -26.48
CA ILE A 32 -2.83 11.82 -25.95
C ILE A 32 -2.11 12.20 -24.66
N PHE A 33 -1.57 11.22 -23.96
CA PHE A 33 -0.81 11.41 -22.72
C PHE A 33 0.67 11.29 -23.02
N ASP A 34 1.22 12.29 -23.72
CA ASP A 34 2.61 12.33 -24.18
C ASP A 34 3.57 12.98 -23.16
N LYS A 35 3.02 13.66 -22.17
CA LYS A 35 3.77 14.34 -21.12
C LYS A 35 3.29 13.93 -19.75
N SER A 36 4.20 13.93 -18.79
CA SER A 36 3.84 13.86 -17.38
C SER A 36 3.07 15.12 -16.94
N GLY A 37 2.30 15.00 -15.86
CA GLY A 37 1.54 16.11 -15.30
C GLY A 37 0.05 15.82 -15.15
N GLN A 38 -0.68 16.86 -14.82
CA GLN A 38 -2.11 16.77 -14.58
C GLN A 38 -2.91 16.93 -15.87
N TYR A 39 -3.86 16.04 -16.05
CA TYR A 39 -4.88 16.11 -17.10
C TYR A 39 -6.25 16.17 -16.44
N SER A 40 -7.17 16.99 -16.95
CA SER A 40 -8.55 16.94 -16.53
C SER A 40 -9.42 16.27 -17.59
N VAL A 41 -10.35 15.42 -17.13
CA VAL A 41 -11.34 14.77 -17.97
C VAL A 41 -12.71 15.35 -17.59
N GLN A 42 -13.32 16.08 -18.51
CA GLN A 42 -14.64 16.67 -18.33
C GLN A 42 -15.69 15.89 -19.12
N VAL A 43 -16.75 15.49 -18.46
CA VAL A 43 -17.93 14.86 -19.08
C VAL A 43 -19.12 15.76 -18.88
N SER A 44 -19.66 16.32 -19.95
CA SER A 44 -20.90 17.09 -19.93
C SER A 44 -22.05 16.31 -20.55
N ILE A 45 -23.17 16.24 -19.84
CA ILE A 45 -24.40 15.62 -20.29
C ILE A 45 -25.39 16.75 -20.57
N VAL A 46 -25.72 16.94 -21.85
CA VAL A 46 -26.63 18.01 -22.30
C VAL A 46 -28.07 17.53 -22.16
N GLY A 47 -28.90 18.35 -21.53
CA GLY A 47 -30.33 18.11 -21.43
C GLY A 47 -30.68 16.92 -20.52
N ALA A 48 -29.96 16.72 -19.41
CA ALA A 48 -30.32 15.71 -18.42
C ALA A 48 -31.61 16.11 -17.69
N THR A 49 -32.59 15.21 -17.69
CA THR A 49 -33.86 15.42 -16.98
C THR A 49 -33.82 14.73 -15.64
N THR A 50 -34.01 15.46 -14.56
CA THR A 50 -34.04 14.90 -13.20
C THR A 50 -35.44 14.28 -12.96
N PRO A 51 -35.52 13.01 -12.50
CA PRO A 51 -36.81 12.33 -12.30
C PRO A 51 -37.74 13.00 -11.29
N LYS A 52 -37.17 13.73 -10.32
CA LYS A 52 -37.94 14.39 -9.24
C LYS A 52 -38.54 15.72 -9.63
N THR A 53 -37.89 16.50 -10.47
CA THR A 53 -38.31 17.89 -10.79
C THR A 53 -38.78 18.05 -12.22
N LEU A 54 -38.57 17.07 -13.09
CA LEU A 54 -38.79 17.13 -14.54
C LEU A 54 -38.11 18.34 -15.23
N THR A 55 -37.14 18.92 -14.55
CA THR A 55 -36.35 20.04 -15.10
C THR A 55 -35.18 19.48 -15.91
N THR A 56 -34.97 20.10 -17.06
CA THR A 56 -33.84 19.76 -17.93
C THR A 56 -32.68 20.69 -17.60
N GLN A 57 -31.51 20.12 -17.31
CA GLN A 57 -30.29 20.89 -17.06
C GLN A 57 -29.08 20.17 -17.65
N ASP A 58 -28.04 20.92 -17.90
CA ASP A 58 -26.75 20.36 -18.28
C ASP A 58 -26.00 19.96 -17.01
N LEU A 59 -25.43 18.75 -17.03
CA LEU A 59 -24.59 18.23 -15.93
C LEU A 59 -23.15 18.22 -16.40
N LEU A 60 -22.26 18.75 -15.59
CA LEU A 60 -20.81 18.71 -15.80
C LEU A 60 -20.15 17.89 -14.70
N PHE A 61 -19.38 16.91 -15.10
CA PHE A 61 -18.52 16.12 -14.23
C PHE A 61 -17.07 16.36 -14.64
N GLU A 62 -16.20 16.53 -13.68
CA GLU A 62 -14.78 16.67 -13.89
C GLU A 62 -14.01 15.69 -12.98
N THR A 63 -12.99 15.06 -13.54
CA THR A 63 -12.03 14.26 -12.79
C THR A 63 -10.63 14.54 -13.29
N PHE A 64 -9.64 14.25 -12.47
CA PHE A 64 -8.25 14.51 -12.78
C PHE A 64 -7.48 13.21 -12.90
N LEU A 65 -6.57 13.14 -13.87
CA LEU A 65 -5.60 12.08 -14.05
C LEU A 65 -4.20 12.69 -13.95
N HIS A 66 -3.39 12.17 -13.06
CA HIS A 66 -1.99 12.56 -12.95
C HIS A 66 -1.10 11.49 -13.56
N LEU A 67 -0.37 11.86 -14.61
CA LEU A 67 0.71 11.02 -15.13
C LEU A 67 2.00 11.30 -14.38
N PRO A 68 2.69 10.26 -13.89
CA PRO A 68 3.85 10.45 -13.06
C PRO A 68 5.02 11.07 -13.84
N HIS A 69 5.74 11.96 -13.18
CA HIS A 69 7.06 12.38 -13.60
C HIS A 69 8.05 11.28 -13.27
N LYS A 70 8.77 10.79 -14.27
CA LYS A 70 9.85 9.83 -14.09
C LYS A 70 11.18 10.55 -14.24
N GLN A 71 11.99 10.51 -13.19
CA GLN A 71 13.35 11.07 -13.16
C GLN A 71 14.32 9.96 -12.76
N ILE A 72 15.53 10.03 -13.30
CA ILE A 72 16.61 9.09 -12.98
C ILE A 72 17.79 9.93 -12.47
N PHE A 73 18.30 9.56 -11.30
CA PHE A 73 19.40 10.21 -10.63
C PHE A 73 20.57 9.23 -10.52
N GLU A 74 21.70 9.60 -11.09
CA GLU A 74 22.93 8.82 -10.98
C GLU A 74 23.66 9.18 -9.71
N ILE A 75 23.74 8.24 -8.78
CA ILE A 75 24.46 8.38 -7.54
C ILE A 75 25.87 7.83 -7.73
N LYS A 76 26.88 8.64 -7.38
CA LYS A 76 28.28 8.22 -7.32
C LYS A 76 28.69 8.05 -5.86
N THR A 77 29.12 6.84 -5.52
CA THR A 77 29.67 6.54 -4.19
C THR A 77 31.16 6.89 -4.11
N ALA A 78 31.69 6.97 -2.91
CA ALA A 78 33.15 7.18 -2.68
C ALA A 78 34.01 6.06 -3.31
N SER A 79 33.45 4.86 -3.49
CA SER A 79 34.07 3.76 -4.22
C SER A 79 34.03 3.89 -5.74
N ALA A 80 33.56 5.02 -6.29
CA ALA A 80 33.37 5.31 -7.70
C ALA A 80 32.38 4.37 -8.42
N GLN A 81 31.50 3.69 -7.68
CA GLN A 81 30.36 2.96 -8.26
C GLN A 81 29.23 3.94 -8.55
N GLU A 82 28.55 3.74 -9.67
CA GLU A 82 27.40 4.53 -10.08
C GLU A 82 26.14 3.68 -9.93
N PHE A 83 25.10 4.24 -9.28
CA PHE A 83 23.82 3.58 -9.06
C PHE A 83 22.69 4.48 -9.56
N PRO A 84 21.91 4.03 -10.56
CA PRO A 84 20.73 4.76 -10.99
C PRO A 84 19.59 4.58 -9.98
N ILE A 85 19.03 5.67 -9.50
CA ILE A 85 17.79 5.69 -8.73
C ILE A 85 16.68 6.27 -9.59
N SER A 86 15.65 5.48 -9.86
CA SER A 86 14.50 5.95 -10.61
C SER A 86 13.38 6.35 -9.67
N VAL A 87 12.92 7.59 -9.75
CA VAL A 87 11.79 8.11 -9.00
C VAL A 87 10.64 8.40 -9.96
N LYS A 88 9.46 7.85 -9.68
CA LYS A 88 8.19 8.20 -10.33
C LYS A 88 7.33 8.94 -9.31
N SER A 89 7.12 10.23 -9.55
CA SER A 89 6.30 11.09 -8.68
C SER A 89 4.98 11.43 -9.35
N HIS A 90 3.87 11.12 -8.71
CA HIS A 90 2.53 11.52 -9.16
C HIS A 90 2.16 12.94 -8.70
N ASN A 91 3.00 13.56 -7.88
CA ASN A 91 2.78 14.91 -7.35
C ASN A 91 3.48 16.01 -8.15
N GLY A 92 4.27 15.65 -9.14
CA GLY A 92 5.01 16.58 -9.99
C GLY A 92 6.48 16.22 -10.11
N GLU A 93 7.25 17.08 -10.74
CA GLU A 93 8.69 16.92 -10.88
C GLU A 93 9.38 17.18 -9.55
N ILE A 94 10.17 16.21 -9.06
CA ILE A 94 10.92 16.37 -7.81
C ILE A 94 12.17 17.22 -8.03
N SER A 95 12.64 17.85 -6.96
CA SER A 95 13.83 18.71 -6.97
C SER A 95 14.74 18.42 -5.79
N ASN A 96 15.92 19.04 -5.77
CA ASN A 96 16.88 18.94 -4.68
C ASN A 96 17.19 17.50 -4.24
N PHE A 97 17.31 16.59 -5.23
CA PHE A 97 17.69 15.21 -4.95
C PHE A 97 19.12 15.15 -4.42
N VAL A 98 19.30 14.61 -3.23
CA VAL A 98 20.58 14.47 -2.54
C VAL A 98 20.72 13.07 -2.00
N TYR A 99 21.88 12.48 -2.17
CA TYR A 99 22.32 11.29 -1.48
C TYR A 99 23.46 11.67 -0.51
N ASP A 100 23.25 11.43 0.77
CA ASP A 100 24.26 11.57 1.81
C ASP A 100 24.82 10.17 2.12
N GLU A 101 26.06 9.91 1.68
CA GLU A 101 26.71 8.60 1.84
C GLU A 101 27.10 8.31 3.29
N GLU A 102 27.44 9.34 4.09
CA GLU A 102 27.82 9.15 5.52
C GLU A 102 26.61 8.72 6.34
N LEU A 103 25.46 9.32 6.09
CA LEU A 103 24.21 8.99 6.75
C LEU A 103 23.45 7.83 6.07
N GLY A 104 23.82 7.47 4.83
CA GLY A 104 23.09 6.50 4.02
C GLY A 104 21.67 6.95 3.71
N THR A 105 21.46 8.28 3.54
CA THR A 105 20.14 8.89 3.40
C THR A 105 19.95 9.46 2.01
N ILE A 106 18.80 9.15 1.40
CA ILE A 106 18.32 9.80 0.18
C ILE A 106 17.29 10.83 0.58
N SER A 107 17.40 12.05 0.07
CA SER A 107 16.39 13.07 0.28
C SER A 107 16.09 13.84 -1.01
N TYR A 108 14.86 14.32 -1.13
CA TYR A 108 14.41 15.18 -2.22
C TYR A 108 13.13 15.92 -1.87
N ASP A 109 12.85 16.99 -2.62
CA ASP A 109 11.68 17.82 -2.44
C ASP A 109 10.59 17.43 -3.46
N ILE A 110 9.37 17.27 -2.96
CA ILE A 110 8.17 16.91 -3.73
C ILE A 110 7.29 18.15 -3.80
N PRO A 111 6.91 18.63 -5.01
CA PRO A 111 5.92 19.69 -5.12
C PRO A 111 4.57 19.19 -4.63
N PHE A 112 3.93 19.98 -3.78
CA PHE A 112 2.64 19.62 -3.20
C PHE A 112 1.74 20.85 -3.07
N THR A 113 0.49 20.72 -3.51
CA THR A 113 -0.51 21.76 -3.33
C THR A 113 -1.58 21.30 -2.37
N TRP A 114 -1.99 22.15 -1.44
CA TRP A 114 -2.98 21.86 -0.38
C TRP A 114 -4.40 22.25 -0.77
N ASP A 115 -4.71 22.31 -2.06
CA ASP A 115 -5.96 22.88 -2.60
C ASP A 115 -7.20 21.96 -2.50
N GLY A 116 -7.13 20.89 -1.74
CA GLY A 116 -8.24 19.96 -1.51
C GLY A 116 -8.64 19.12 -2.73
N HIS A 117 -8.16 19.43 -3.91
CA HIS A 117 -8.30 18.62 -5.14
C HIS A 117 -7.15 17.62 -5.25
N ASN A 118 -6.18 17.74 -4.38
CA ASN A 118 -5.04 16.88 -4.40
C ASN A 118 -5.28 15.61 -3.63
N SER A 119 -5.18 14.74 -4.37
CA SER A 119 -4.87 13.37 -4.23
C SER A 119 -3.80 13.10 -3.18
N ASN A 120 -3.61 11.87 -2.92
CA ASN A 120 -2.58 11.28 -2.11
C ASN A 120 -1.19 11.76 -2.50
N LEU A 121 -0.25 11.68 -1.59
CA LEU A 121 1.17 11.72 -1.94
C LEU A 121 1.57 10.34 -2.44
N ASP A 122 1.90 10.24 -3.72
CA ASP A 122 2.26 8.98 -4.38
C ASP A 122 3.65 9.08 -4.99
N GLN A 123 4.57 8.24 -4.47
CA GLN A 123 5.93 8.11 -4.94
C GLN A 123 6.28 6.64 -5.19
N ILE A 124 7.01 6.36 -6.26
CA ILE A 124 7.54 5.04 -6.55
C ILE A 124 9.02 5.18 -6.83
N ILE A 125 9.86 4.50 -6.05
CA ILE A 125 11.30 4.56 -6.14
C ILE A 125 11.86 3.18 -6.41
N LEU A 126 12.75 3.09 -7.41
CA LEU A 126 13.51 1.89 -7.70
C LEU A 126 14.97 2.11 -7.35
N PHE A 127 15.54 1.16 -6.62
CA PHE A 127 16.95 1.07 -6.28
C PHE A 127 17.53 -0.23 -6.81
N GLU A 128 18.76 -0.23 -7.29
CA GLU A 128 19.48 -1.48 -7.53
C GLU A 128 19.80 -2.19 -6.21
N LYS A 129 19.73 -3.54 -6.20
CA LYS A 129 19.98 -4.34 -4.97
C LYS A 129 21.38 -4.16 -4.40
N ASP A 130 22.35 -3.85 -5.24
CA ASP A 130 23.73 -3.61 -4.84
C ASP A 130 23.96 -2.21 -4.23
N PHE A 131 22.92 -1.37 -4.23
CA PHE A 131 22.99 -0.06 -3.59
C PHE A 131 23.06 -0.19 -2.06
N SER A 132 24.25 -0.03 -1.50
CA SER A 132 24.60 -0.39 -0.12
C SER A 132 23.85 0.37 0.97
N SER A 133 23.24 1.50 0.65
CA SER A 133 22.50 2.31 1.63
C SER A 133 21.11 1.78 1.93
N ILE A 134 20.52 1.02 1.01
CA ILE A 134 19.26 0.29 1.25
C ILE A 134 19.62 -1.17 1.42
N LYS A 135 19.67 -1.63 2.67
CA LYS A 135 20.16 -2.97 3.02
C LYS A 135 19.03 -3.96 3.16
N GLU A 136 19.15 -5.08 2.46
CA GLU A 136 18.22 -6.20 2.65
C GLU A 136 18.20 -6.67 4.12
N GLY A 137 17.00 -6.93 4.63
CA GLY A 137 16.82 -7.34 6.03
C GLY A 137 17.00 -6.21 7.05
N HIS A 138 17.05 -4.96 6.61
CA HIS A 138 16.94 -3.77 7.43
C HIS A 138 15.57 -3.13 7.25
N ASP A 139 15.10 -2.49 8.31
CA ASP A 139 13.92 -1.66 8.26
C ASP A 139 14.19 -0.40 7.41
N LEU A 140 13.13 0.22 6.89
CA LEU A 140 13.21 1.51 6.24
C LEU A 140 12.61 2.58 7.14
N ILE A 141 13.35 3.65 7.30
CA ILE A 141 12.87 4.87 7.95
C ILE A 141 12.58 5.89 6.86
N ILE A 142 11.32 6.27 6.76
CA ILE A 142 10.87 7.30 5.83
C ILE A 142 10.34 8.46 6.64
N SER A 143 10.79 9.66 6.34
CA SER A 143 10.29 10.87 6.98
C SER A 143 9.80 11.90 5.95
N LEU A 144 8.81 12.69 6.37
CA LEU A 144 8.28 13.80 5.61
C LEU A 144 8.46 15.07 6.44
N ASN A 145 9.24 16.03 5.94
CA ASN A 145 9.66 17.22 6.69
C ASN A 145 10.20 16.89 8.10
N GLY A 146 11.00 15.82 8.20
CA GLY A 146 11.59 15.33 9.47
C GLY A 146 10.66 14.54 10.38
N MET A 147 9.37 14.39 10.03
CA MET A 147 8.45 13.52 10.77
C MET A 147 8.45 12.12 10.16
N ILE A 148 8.79 11.11 10.95
CA ILE A 148 8.73 9.71 10.53
C ILE A 148 7.27 9.35 10.22
N ILE A 149 7.05 8.76 9.04
CA ILE A 149 5.74 8.28 8.60
C ILE A 149 5.54 6.83 9.03
N ASP A 150 4.27 6.45 9.19
CA ASP A 150 3.88 5.10 9.57
C ASP A 150 4.15 4.10 8.43
N HIS A 151 4.49 2.87 8.80
CA HIS A 151 4.68 1.76 7.86
C HIS A 151 3.44 1.45 7.01
N ASP A 152 2.25 1.81 7.48
CA ASP A 152 1.00 1.66 6.71
C ASP A 152 0.98 2.52 5.43
N PHE A 153 1.87 3.51 5.32
CA PHE A 153 1.93 4.42 4.18
C PHE A 153 2.95 4.03 3.12
N PHE A 154 3.70 2.97 3.31
CA PHE A 154 4.65 2.54 2.29
C PHE A 154 4.76 1.02 2.21
N GLU A 155 5.13 0.56 1.03
CA GLU A 155 5.40 -0.83 0.70
C GLU A 155 6.80 -0.94 0.12
N PHE A 156 7.64 -1.76 0.75
CA PHE A 156 8.98 -2.06 0.27
C PHE A 156 9.02 -3.48 -0.27
N ASN A 157 9.11 -3.63 -1.59
CA ASN A 157 9.06 -4.91 -2.27
C ASN A 157 10.46 -5.33 -2.75
N ILE A 158 10.86 -6.53 -2.37
CA ILE A 158 12.15 -7.15 -2.67
C ILE A 158 12.04 -8.27 -3.70
N SER A 159 10.87 -8.46 -4.31
CA SER A 159 10.57 -9.61 -5.19
C SER A 159 11.28 -9.54 -6.54
N ASP A 160 11.66 -8.36 -7.02
CA ASP A 160 12.44 -8.23 -8.26
C ASP A 160 13.88 -8.72 -8.02
N PRO A 161 14.49 -9.49 -8.95
CA PRO A 161 15.83 -10.05 -8.76
C PRO A 161 16.93 -9.00 -8.71
N ASN A 162 16.77 -7.87 -9.38
CA ASN A 162 17.81 -6.87 -9.58
C ASN A 162 17.53 -5.57 -8.80
N ASN A 163 16.27 -5.30 -8.46
CA ASN A 163 15.86 -4.04 -7.90
C ASN A 163 15.05 -4.20 -6.61
N TYR A 164 15.18 -3.22 -5.73
CA TYR A 164 14.20 -2.94 -4.68
C TYR A 164 13.19 -1.93 -5.19
N PHE A 165 11.96 -2.10 -4.78
CA PHE A 165 10.84 -1.27 -5.17
C PHE A 165 10.18 -0.71 -3.92
N LEU A 166 10.24 0.61 -3.76
CA LEU A 166 9.57 1.32 -2.67
C LEU A 166 8.41 2.14 -3.23
N LYS A 167 7.21 1.84 -2.75
CA LYS A 167 6.01 2.61 -3.05
C LYS A 167 5.57 3.33 -1.79
N ILE A 168 5.38 4.64 -1.87
CA ILE A 168 4.85 5.47 -0.79
C ILE A 168 3.49 6.00 -1.25
N ASN A 169 2.45 5.77 -0.44
CA ASN A 169 1.12 6.30 -0.67
C ASN A 169 0.54 6.83 0.63
N ILE A 170 0.44 8.15 0.75
CA ILE A 170 -0.17 8.80 1.91
C ILE A 170 -1.49 9.42 1.46
N PRO A 171 -2.64 8.94 1.96
CA PRO A 171 -3.95 9.51 1.65
C PRO A 171 -4.06 10.98 2.05
N SER A 172 -4.83 11.76 1.30
CA SER A 172 -5.00 13.19 1.53
C SER A 172 -5.46 13.54 2.96
N LYS A 173 -6.36 12.74 3.53
CA LYS A 173 -6.83 12.89 4.93
C LYS A 173 -5.70 12.78 5.96
N ASP A 174 -4.74 11.90 5.71
CA ASP A 174 -3.60 11.68 6.60
C ASP A 174 -2.50 12.72 6.36
N LEU A 175 -2.33 13.18 5.12
CA LEU A 175 -1.49 14.33 4.80
C LEU A 175 -1.95 15.60 5.54
N LEU A 176 -3.26 15.83 5.64
CA LEU A 176 -3.79 16.94 6.43
C LEU A 176 -3.46 16.81 7.92
N LYS A 177 -3.48 15.59 8.48
CA LYS A 177 -3.04 15.36 9.87
C LYS A 177 -1.54 15.64 10.02
N ILE A 178 -0.73 15.22 9.07
CA ILE A 178 0.72 15.50 9.02
C ILE A 178 0.96 17.00 8.93
N LYS A 179 0.28 17.70 8.02
CA LYS A 179 0.32 19.17 7.90
C LYS A 179 0.08 19.86 9.22
N ASN A 180 -0.99 19.48 9.92
CA ASN A 180 -1.37 20.08 11.20
C ASN A 180 -0.33 19.79 12.29
N LYS A 181 0.24 18.59 12.34
CA LYS A 181 1.30 18.23 13.30
C LYS A 181 2.61 19.01 13.08
N LEU A 182 2.94 19.25 11.82
CA LEU A 182 4.15 19.98 11.43
C LEU A 182 3.94 21.51 11.44
N ASN A 183 2.72 22.00 11.67
CA ASN A 183 2.34 23.42 11.58
C ASN A 183 2.71 24.04 10.23
N LEU A 184 2.61 23.27 9.13
CA LEU A 184 2.93 23.76 7.80
C LEU A 184 1.90 24.81 7.35
N GLU A 185 2.41 25.93 6.86
CA GLU A 185 1.55 26.97 6.30
C GLU A 185 0.92 26.53 4.97
N SER A 186 -0.23 27.13 4.62
CA SER A 186 -0.94 26.78 3.39
C SER A 186 -0.21 27.17 2.10
N ASN A 187 0.81 28.00 2.20
CA ASN A 187 1.67 28.45 1.10
C ASN A 187 2.95 27.61 0.95
N GLU A 188 3.21 26.66 1.84
CA GLU A 188 4.30 25.71 1.63
C GLU A 188 3.92 24.71 0.54
N ASN A 189 4.62 24.81 -0.59
CA ASN A 189 4.32 24.02 -1.80
C ASN A 189 5.31 22.88 -2.02
N MET A 190 6.19 22.63 -1.06
CA MET A 190 7.21 21.58 -1.14
C MET A 190 7.20 20.73 0.14
N LEU A 191 7.33 19.44 -0.03
CA LEU A 191 7.50 18.48 1.05
C LEU A 191 8.83 17.78 0.88
N LYS A 192 9.69 17.81 1.89
CA LYS A 192 10.97 17.10 1.89
C LYS A 192 10.73 15.65 2.31
N LEU A 193 11.03 14.72 1.43
CA LEU A 193 11.06 13.29 1.72
C LEU A 193 12.49 12.85 2.01
N GLU A 194 12.66 12.03 3.06
CA GLU A 194 13.94 11.43 3.41
C GLU A 194 13.76 9.92 3.60
N ILE A 195 14.68 9.13 3.05
CA ILE A 195 14.67 7.66 3.09
C ILE A 195 16.02 7.19 3.59
N SER A 196 16.05 6.35 4.62
CA SER A 196 17.25 5.73 5.16
C SER A 196 16.99 4.29 5.59
N SER A 197 18.04 3.49 5.70
CA SER A 197 17.96 2.18 6.34
C SER A 197 17.95 2.35 7.86
N GLY A 198 17.00 1.68 8.49
CA GLY A 198 16.89 1.55 9.93
C GLY A 198 17.75 0.41 10.49
N GLU A 199 17.33 -0.12 11.63
CA GLU A 199 18.00 -1.25 12.26
C GLU A 199 17.80 -2.54 11.46
N LYS A 200 18.73 -3.47 11.66
CA LYS A 200 18.60 -4.83 11.10
C LYS A 200 17.35 -5.51 11.65
N ILE A 201 16.53 -6.05 10.75
CA ILE A 201 15.34 -6.81 11.08
C ILE A 201 15.75 -8.24 11.47
N ASN A 202 15.35 -8.70 12.65
CA ASN A 202 15.44 -10.09 13.02
C ASN A 202 14.19 -10.83 12.56
N LEU A 203 14.35 -11.76 11.61
CA LEU A 203 13.22 -12.46 11.02
C LEU A 203 12.90 -13.75 11.78
N ASN A 204 11.65 -13.90 12.18
CA ASN A 204 11.07 -15.22 12.44
C ASN A 204 10.81 -15.92 11.09
N LYS A 205 10.92 -17.24 11.07
CA LYS A 205 10.81 -18.02 9.84
C LYS A 205 10.09 -19.34 10.07
N LEU A 206 9.10 -19.63 9.23
CA LEU A 206 8.49 -20.95 9.07
C LEU A 206 9.06 -21.62 7.83
N LYS A 207 9.31 -22.91 7.94
CA LYS A 207 9.71 -23.75 6.81
C LYS A 207 8.61 -24.75 6.50
N PHE A 208 8.23 -24.84 5.23
CA PHE A 208 7.26 -25.76 4.68
C PHE A 208 7.97 -26.70 3.71
N SER A 209 7.78 -28.01 3.89
CA SER A 209 8.30 -29.01 2.98
C SER A 209 7.14 -29.66 2.24
N PHE A 210 7.29 -29.88 0.96
CA PHE A 210 6.27 -30.44 0.08
C PHE A 210 6.75 -31.75 -0.55
N ASP A 211 5.81 -32.66 -0.83
CA ASP A 211 6.11 -33.97 -1.41
C ASP A 211 6.77 -33.93 -2.78
N ASN A 212 6.73 -32.80 -3.47
CA ASN A 212 7.40 -32.56 -4.76
C ASN A 212 8.81 -31.98 -4.61
N ASN A 213 9.42 -32.09 -3.44
CA ASN A 213 10.73 -31.57 -3.09
C ASN A 213 10.86 -30.04 -3.13
N PHE A 214 9.75 -29.32 -3.18
CA PHE A 214 9.78 -27.86 -2.99
C PHE A 214 9.82 -27.52 -1.51
N ILE A 215 10.45 -26.38 -1.24
CA ILE A 215 10.54 -25.78 0.10
C ILE A 215 9.91 -24.39 0.01
N GLY A 216 8.92 -24.13 0.85
CA GLY A 216 8.40 -22.80 1.08
C GLY A 216 8.94 -22.23 2.38
N ASN A 217 9.27 -20.98 2.42
CA ASN A 217 9.57 -20.26 3.65
C ASN A 217 8.59 -19.08 3.77
N VAL A 218 8.14 -18.83 5.00
CA VAL A 218 7.37 -17.63 5.34
C VAL A 218 8.12 -16.93 6.48
N SER A 219 8.44 -15.66 6.31
CA SER A 219 9.20 -14.88 7.28
C SER A 219 8.51 -13.56 7.60
N TRP A 220 8.75 -13.05 8.81
CA TRP A 220 8.25 -11.76 9.29
C TRP A 220 9.20 -11.18 10.34
N ASP A 221 9.14 -9.86 10.57
CA ASP A 221 9.94 -9.20 11.59
C ASP A 221 9.55 -9.69 13.01
N SER A 222 10.53 -10.16 13.76
CA SER A 222 10.35 -10.66 15.12
C SER A 222 9.95 -9.59 16.14
N LYS A 223 10.12 -8.31 15.82
CA LYS A 223 9.71 -7.17 16.66
C LYS A 223 8.23 -6.83 16.54
N LEU A 224 7.55 -7.30 15.48
CA LEU A 224 6.13 -7.02 15.27
C LEU A 224 5.27 -7.79 16.26
N ASN A 225 4.21 -7.14 16.69
CA ASN A 225 3.29 -7.65 17.72
C ASN A 225 1.92 -7.92 17.12
N SER A 226 1.18 -8.83 17.77
CA SER A 226 -0.25 -9.04 17.49
C SER A 226 -1.06 -7.76 17.66
N GLY A 227 -2.27 -7.71 17.10
CA GLY A 227 -3.09 -6.51 17.05
C GLY A 227 -2.75 -5.55 15.91
N THR A 228 -1.80 -5.93 15.05
CA THR A 228 -1.37 -5.13 13.89
C THR A 228 -1.36 -5.97 12.61
N LYS A 229 -1.19 -5.32 11.46
CA LYS A 229 -0.88 -6.01 10.20
C LYS A 229 0.58 -6.44 10.21
N ILE A 230 0.81 -7.72 9.97
CA ILE A 230 2.12 -8.34 9.90
C ILE A 230 2.48 -8.56 8.42
N PRO A 231 3.54 -7.93 7.89
CA PRO A 231 4.06 -8.24 6.57
C PRO A 231 4.73 -9.62 6.59
N PHE A 232 4.15 -10.58 5.86
CA PHE A 232 4.73 -11.89 5.62
C PHE A 232 5.43 -11.93 4.27
N THR A 233 6.67 -12.39 4.25
CA THR A 233 7.42 -12.64 3.02
C THR A 233 7.47 -14.12 2.75
N PHE A 234 6.95 -14.53 1.61
CA PHE A 234 6.97 -15.90 1.09
C PHE A 234 8.17 -16.06 0.15
N SER A 235 8.88 -17.17 0.27
CA SER A 235 9.95 -17.51 -0.67
C SER A 235 9.98 -19.00 -0.96
N PHE A 236 10.27 -19.37 -2.20
CA PHE A 236 10.18 -20.76 -2.68
C PHE A 236 11.54 -21.21 -3.22
N PHE A 237 11.91 -22.48 -2.88
CA PHE A 237 13.16 -23.09 -3.25
C PHE A 237 12.94 -24.54 -3.68
N ASP A 238 13.86 -25.08 -4.45
CA ASP A 238 13.95 -26.51 -4.70
C ASP A 238 14.71 -27.24 -3.56
N GLU A 239 14.87 -28.55 -3.71
CA GLU A 239 15.59 -29.41 -2.76
C GLU A 239 17.07 -29.02 -2.58
N ASN A 240 17.67 -28.38 -3.57
CA ASN A 240 19.06 -27.90 -3.54
C ASN A 240 19.18 -26.47 -3.00
N ASN A 241 18.07 -25.93 -2.48
CA ASN A 241 17.97 -24.56 -1.97
C ASN A 241 18.16 -23.48 -3.06
N VAL A 242 17.88 -23.83 -4.32
CA VAL A 242 17.89 -22.88 -5.43
C VAL A 242 16.50 -22.20 -5.51
N PRO A 243 16.41 -20.87 -5.65
CA PRO A 243 15.16 -20.17 -5.77
C PRO A 243 14.32 -20.67 -6.96
N VAL A 244 13.03 -20.91 -6.71
CA VAL A 244 12.06 -21.34 -7.74
C VAL A 244 11.17 -20.17 -8.10
N THR A 245 11.17 -19.79 -9.37
CA THR A 245 10.33 -18.70 -9.91
C THR A 245 8.96 -19.19 -10.38
N ASP A 246 8.05 -18.24 -10.61
CA ASP A 246 6.72 -18.48 -11.19
C ASP A 246 5.89 -19.54 -10.44
N VAL A 247 5.99 -19.51 -9.11
CA VAL A 247 5.23 -20.40 -8.22
C VAL A 247 3.82 -19.87 -8.05
N LEU A 248 2.82 -20.73 -8.23
CA LEU A 248 1.43 -20.47 -7.89
C LEU A 248 1.12 -21.11 -6.54
N PHE A 249 0.52 -20.37 -5.63
CA PHE A 249 0.21 -20.84 -4.30
C PHE A 249 -1.02 -20.14 -3.71
N VAL A 250 -1.63 -20.78 -2.71
CA VAL A 250 -2.63 -20.18 -1.83
C VAL A 250 -2.28 -20.49 -0.39
N TYR A 251 -2.82 -19.73 0.55
CA TYR A 251 -2.56 -19.97 1.96
C TYR A 251 -3.73 -19.56 2.84
N GLY A 252 -3.73 -20.06 4.05
CA GLY A 252 -4.70 -19.71 5.07
C GLY A 252 -4.07 -19.73 6.45
N ILE A 253 -4.64 -18.96 7.36
CA ILE A 253 -4.25 -18.86 8.76
C ILE A 253 -5.48 -19.12 9.60
N THR A 254 -5.37 -20.08 10.54
CA THR A 254 -6.41 -20.38 11.52
C THR A 254 -5.88 -20.19 12.93
N ASP A 255 -6.76 -19.79 13.86
CA ASP A 255 -6.44 -19.72 15.28
C ASP A 255 -6.45 -21.11 15.95
N SER A 256 -6.13 -21.16 17.23
CA SER A 256 -6.09 -22.39 18.03
C SER A 256 -7.44 -23.10 18.15
N SER A 257 -8.56 -22.41 17.88
CA SER A 257 -9.91 -22.97 17.86
C SER A 257 -10.30 -23.52 16.48
N GLY A 258 -9.47 -23.33 15.46
CA GLY A 258 -9.75 -23.67 14.07
C GLY A 258 -10.54 -22.60 13.32
N LYS A 259 -10.75 -21.43 13.92
CA LYS A 259 -11.40 -20.29 13.24
C LYS A 259 -10.44 -19.65 12.25
N GLU A 260 -10.93 -19.42 11.04
CA GLU A 260 -10.18 -18.76 9.98
C GLU A 260 -9.95 -17.28 10.31
N ILE A 261 -8.69 -16.86 10.33
CA ILE A 261 -8.24 -15.47 10.47
C ILE A 261 -8.06 -14.85 9.09
N PHE A 262 -7.47 -15.61 8.19
CA PHE A 262 -7.25 -15.21 6.81
C PHE A 262 -7.25 -16.45 5.91
N SER A 263 -7.80 -16.32 4.70
CA SER A 263 -7.66 -17.33 3.67
C SER A 263 -7.89 -16.72 2.28
N ASN A 264 -7.07 -17.11 1.34
CA ASN A 264 -7.32 -16.92 -0.09
C ASN A 264 -7.59 -18.27 -0.80
N ILE A 265 -7.78 -19.34 -0.01
CA ILE A 265 -8.07 -20.68 -0.51
C ILE A 265 -9.51 -20.71 -1.05
N GLY A 266 -9.66 -20.92 -2.35
CA GLY A 266 -10.97 -21.08 -2.97
C GLY A 266 -11.77 -19.80 -3.23
N VAL A 267 -11.18 -18.62 -3.06
CA VAL A 267 -11.85 -17.33 -3.31
C VAL A 267 -12.24 -17.15 -4.78
N ASP A 268 -11.47 -17.71 -5.70
CA ASP A 268 -11.83 -17.74 -7.12
C ASP A 268 -11.32 -19.03 -7.79
N GLN A 269 -12.23 -19.89 -8.22
CA GLN A 269 -11.89 -21.13 -8.93
C GLN A 269 -11.21 -20.86 -10.29
N LYS A 270 -11.31 -19.66 -10.81
CA LYS A 270 -10.69 -19.24 -12.07
C LYS A 270 -9.23 -18.84 -11.90
N TYR A 271 -8.85 -18.35 -10.71
CA TYR A 271 -7.48 -18.00 -10.35
C TYR A 271 -6.97 -18.97 -9.29
N LEU A 272 -6.22 -19.96 -9.75
CA LEU A 272 -5.74 -21.06 -8.90
C LEU A 272 -4.57 -20.70 -7.99
N GLY A 273 -4.44 -19.43 -7.62
CA GLY A 273 -3.46 -18.99 -6.64
C GLY A 273 -2.85 -17.62 -6.93
N ILE A 274 -2.06 -17.20 -5.98
CA ILE A 274 -1.19 -16.02 -6.09
C ILE A 274 0.05 -16.43 -6.86
N LEU A 275 0.50 -15.61 -7.79
CA LEU A 275 1.75 -15.82 -8.51
C LEU A 275 2.91 -15.15 -7.77
N ALA A 276 3.97 -15.92 -7.49
CA ALA A 276 5.28 -15.41 -7.08
C ALA A 276 6.25 -15.45 -8.28
N PRO A 277 6.30 -14.41 -9.13
CA PRO A 277 7.01 -14.47 -10.42
C PRO A 277 8.52 -14.66 -10.25
N HIS A 278 9.11 -14.12 -9.21
CA HIS A 278 10.54 -14.28 -8.88
C HIS A 278 10.78 -15.23 -7.71
N GLY A 279 9.77 -16.05 -7.37
CA GLY A 279 9.85 -16.95 -6.22
C GLY A 279 9.68 -16.26 -4.86
N ILE A 280 9.37 -14.98 -4.86
CA ILE A 280 9.12 -14.17 -3.66
C ILE A 280 7.79 -13.46 -3.81
N TYR A 281 7.04 -13.40 -2.70
CA TYR A 281 5.78 -12.66 -2.59
C TYR A 281 5.65 -12.08 -1.19
N GLN A 282 5.04 -10.91 -1.06
CA GLN A 282 4.74 -10.29 0.23
C GLN A 282 3.25 -10.02 0.37
N ASP A 283 2.74 -10.21 1.57
CA ASP A 283 1.37 -9.84 1.92
C ASP A 283 1.30 -9.38 3.38
N SER A 284 0.37 -8.49 3.70
CA SER A 284 0.21 -7.93 5.04
C SER A 284 -1.13 -8.37 5.64
N ILE A 285 -1.06 -9.17 6.69
CA ILE A 285 -2.22 -9.81 7.30
C ILE A 285 -2.38 -9.33 8.74
N PHE A 286 -3.60 -8.96 9.12
CA PHE A 286 -3.92 -8.60 10.48
C PHE A 286 -3.97 -9.85 11.38
N ILE A 287 -3.10 -9.91 12.40
CA ILE A 287 -3.06 -10.99 13.39
C ILE A 287 -3.59 -10.44 14.72
N PRO A 288 -4.79 -10.86 15.17
CA PRO A 288 -5.50 -10.18 16.25
C PRO A 288 -4.88 -10.36 17.64
N THR A 289 -4.33 -11.53 17.94
CA THR A 289 -3.86 -11.90 19.30
C THR A 289 -2.50 -12.57 19.28
N ASP A 290 -1.91 -12.81 20.44
CA ASP A 290 -0.62 -13.49 20.62
C ASP A 290 -0.75 -15.01 20.80
N GLU A 291 -1.89 -15.57 20.46
CA GLU A 291 -2.11 -17.02 20.54
C GLU A 291 -1.34 -17.79 19.44
N LYS A 292 -1.43 -19.11 19.51
CA LYS A 292 -0.87 -19.98 18.48
C LYS A 292 -1.80 -20.04 17.27
N TYR A 293 -1.23 -19.92 16.09
CA TYR A 293 -1.88 -20.02 14.80
C TYR A 293 -1.32 -21.19 14.00
N GLU A 294 -2.15 -21.79 13.17
CA GLU A 294 -1.71 -22.70 12.12
C GLU A 294 -1.66 -21.94 10.79
N PHE A 295 -0.52 -22.02 10.13
CA PHE A 295 -0.31 -21.51 8.78
C PHE A 295 -0.38 -22.68 7.81
N LYS A 296 -1.33 -22.66 6.89
CA LYS A 296 -1.50 -23.65 5.82
C LYS A 296 -1.05 -23.07 4.50
N LEU A 297 -0.07 -23.67 3.86
CA LEU A 297 0.47 -23.26 2.57
C LEU A 297 0.21 -24.37 1.54
N ILE A 298 -0.34 -24.01 0.37
CA ILE A 298 -0.70 -24.93 -0.69
C ILE A 298 -0.06 -24.46 -1.98
N LEU A 299 0.80 -25.29 -2.58
CA LEU A 299 1.31 -25.06 -3.91
C LEU A 299 0.29 -25.56 -4.94
N THR A 300 -0.12 -24.69 -5.84
CA THR A 300 -1.16 -24.98 -6.85
C THR A 300 -0.60 -25.11 -8.26
N GLY A 301 0.59 -24.58 -8.52
CA GLY A 301 1.20 -24.65 -9.85
C GLY A 301 2.57 -24.00 -9.97
N LYS A 302 3.10 -24.02 -11.18
CA LYS A 302 4.35 -23.38 -11.59
C LYS A 302 4.29 -22.98 -13.07
N ASN A 303 4.96 -21.89 -13.45
CA ASN A 303 5.01 -21.38 -14.83
C ASN A 303 3.61 -21.20 -15.45
N SER A 304 2.69 -20.60 -14.68
CA SER A 304 1.30 -20.39 -15.07
C SER A 304 0.50 -21.68 -15.37
N ASN A 305 1.03 -22.85 -15.04
CA ASN A 305 0.37 -24.15 -15.16
C ASN A 305 0.06 -24.71 -13.78
N ASN A 306 -1.13 -25.29 -13.63
CA ASN A 306 -1.50 -25.95 -12.40
C ASN A 306 -0.84 -27.32 -12.28
N PHE A 307 -0.55 -27.72 -11.06
CA PHE A 307 -0.20 -29.11 -10.78
C PHE A 307 -1.46 -29.99 -10.89
N GLU A 308 -1.30 -31.22 -11.35
CA GLU A 308 -2.39 -32.23 -11.34
C GLU A 308 -2.90 -32.52 -9.94
N LYS A 309 -2.01 -32.44 -8.94
CA LYS A 309 -2.31 -32.58 -7.51
C LYS A 309 -1.67 -31.42 -6.76
N PHE A 310 -2.44 -30.77 -5.90
CA PHE A 310 -1.91 -29.71 -5.05
C PHE A 310 -1.10 -30.28 -3.90
N PHE A 311 -0.04 -29.55 -3.52
CA PHE A 311 0.86 -29.94 -2.45
C PHE A 311 0.55 -29.07 -1.22
N VAL A 312 0.25 -29.69 -0.09
CA VAL A 312 -0.18 -29.02 1.13
C VAL A 312 0.86 -29.21 2.22
N SER A 313 1.20 -28.17 2.91
CA SER A 313 2.03 -28.22 4.11
C SER A 313 1.49 -27.25 5.17
N THR A 314 1.62 -27.60 6.44
CA THR A 314 1.19 -26.76 7.56
C THR A 314 2.32 -26.55 8.55
N SER A 315 2.28 -25.42 9.26
CA SER A 315 3.21 -25.10 10.32
C SER A 315 2.54 -24.20 11.35
N ASN A 316 2.91 -24.39 12.63
CA ASN A 316 2.38 -23.54 13.69
C ASN A 316 3.32 -22.35 13.95
N PHE A 317 2.74 -21.19 14.27
CA PHE A 317 3.46 -19.99 14.64
C PHE A 317 2.75 -19.21 15.74
N GLN A 318 3.46 -18.23 16.27
CA GLN A 318 2.93 -17.28 17.23
C GLN A 318 3.61 -15.93 16.98
N ILE A 319 2.82 -14.88 17.04
CA ILE A 319 3.31 -13.50 17.04
C ILE A 319 3.46 -13.07 18.49
N ASN A 320 4.47 -12.26 18.79
CA ASN A 320 4.67 -11.74 20.13
C ASN A 320 3.45 -10.91 20.58
N SER A 321 3.10 -11.01 21.85
CA SER A 321 2.22 -10.01 22.44
C SER A 321 2.91 -8.66 22.45
N GLN A 322 2.14 -7.57 22.26
CA GLN A 322 2.64 -6.27 22.69
C GLN A 322 3.02 -6.42 24.18
N LEU A 323 4.30 -6.31 24.50
CA LEU A 323 4.72 -6.14 25.88
C LEU A 323 4.01 -4.88 26.36
N THR A 324 2.90 -5.07 27.07
CA THR A 324 2.36 -4.01 27.91
C THR A 324 3.47 -3.71 28.89
N LEU A 325 4.18 -2.62 28.66
CA LEU A 325 4.94 -1.97 29.71
C LEU A 325 3.94 -1.71 30.82
N GLN A 326 3.83 -2.67 31.75
CA GLN A 326 3.21 -2.42 33.04
C GLN A 326 4.02 -1.30 33.65
N ASP A 327 3.45 -0.15 33.63
CA ASP A 327 3.53 1.02 34.47
C ASP A 327 3.55 2.34 33.70
N GLN A 328 2.56 2.50 32.83
CA GLN A 328 1.90 3.82 32.71
C GLN A 328 0.43 3.56 32.39
N LYS A 329 -0.44 3.78 33.38
CA LYS A 329 -1.88 3.90 33.22
C LYS A 329 -2.21 5.12 32.36
N THR A 330 -1.95 5.01 31.08
CA THR A 330 -2.66 5.83 30.10
C THR A 330 -3.82 4.99 29.63
N ASN A 331 -5.03 5.38 29.97
CA ASN A 331 -6.26 4.84 29.41
C ASN A 331 -6.24 5.18 27.89
N VAL A 332 -5.54 4.37 27.09
CA VAL A 332 -5.56 4.52 25.64
C VAL A 332 -6.89 3.97 25.16
N ILE A 333 -7.77 4.85 24.77
CA ILE A 333 -9.03 4.49 24.13
C ILE A 333 -8.70 3.86 22.78
N PRO A 334 -9.08 2.60 22.51
CA PRO A 334 -8.84 1.95 21.22
C PRO A 334 -9.36 2.77 20.04
N ASP A 335 -8.68 2.71 18.91
CA ASP A 335 -9.01 3.58 17.77
C ASP A 335 -10.41 3.33 17.20
N TRP A 336 -10.92 2.09 17.26
CA TRP A 336 -12.28 1.79 16.82
C TRP A 336 -13.35 2.50 17.71
N ILE A 337 -13.05 2.78 18.98
CA ILE A 337 -13.92 3.59 19.84
C ILE A 337 -13.89 5.05 19.43
N LYS A 338 -12.71 5.56 19.06
CA LYS A 338 -12.56 6.91 18.52
C LYS A 338 -13.32 7.05 17.20
N ASN A 339 -13.24 6.03 16.33
CA ASN A 339 -13.99 6.00 15.06
C ASN A 339 -15.51 6.01 15.31
N ASN A 340 -16.01 5.24 16.27
CA ASN A 340 -17.43 5.27 16.64
C ASN A 340 -17.87 6.63 17.18
N ALA A 341 -17.02 7.29 17.97
CA ALA A 341 -17.29 8.62 18.47
C ALA A 341 -17.28 9.68 17.33
N GLU A 342 -16.37 9.53 16.36
CA GLU A 342 -16.30 10.38 15.17
C GLU A 342 -17.55 10.19 14.29
N TRP A 343 -17.96 8.95 14.02
CA TRP A 343 -19.16 8.64 13.23
C TRP A 343 -20.45 9.11 13.90
N TRP A 344 -20.50 9.11 15.22
CA TRP A 344 -21.61 9.70 15.97
C TRP A 344 -21.59 11.22 15.89
N ALA A 345 -20.43 11.86 16.03
CA ALA A 345 -20.27 13.31 15.99
C ALA A 345 -20.60 13.91 14.62
N ASP A 346 -20.32 13.18 13.53
CA ASP A 346 -20.61 13.58 12.15
C ASP A 346 -22.01 13.15 11.66
N GLY A 347 -22.78 12.46 12.51
CA GLY A 347 -24.14 12.00 12.22
C GLY A 347 -24.21 10.74 11.35
N THR A 348 -23.11 10.03 11.14
CA THR A 348 -23.06 8.77 10.38
C THR A 348 -23.76 7.63 11.13
N ILE A 349 -23.71 7.63 12.47
CA ILE A 349 -24.47 6.73 13.33
C ILE A 349 -25.38 7.52 14.28
N ASP A 350 -26.53 6.93 14.64
CA ASP A 350 -27.46 7.55 15.56
C ASP A 350 -27.08 7.33 17.05
N ASP A 351 -27.74 8.07 17.94
CA ASP A 351 -27.52 8.00 19.40
C ASP A 351 -27.69 6.58 19.95
N ASN A 352 -28.67 5.81 19.43
CA ASN A 352 -28.92 4.45 19.89
C ASN A 352 -27.78 3.51 19.52
N SER A 353 -27.26 3.62 18.30
CA SER A 353 -26.12 2.82 17.82
C SER A 353 -24.86 3.15 18.62
N PHE A 354 -24.61 4.42 18.93
CA PHE A 354 -23.50 4.84 19.78
C PHE A 354 -23.62 4.30 21.21
N ILE A 355 -24.80 4.41 21.83
CA ILE A 355 -25.07 3.90 23.17
C ILE A 355 -24.93 2.39 23.26
N GLN A 356 -25.39 1.65 22.25
CA GLN A 356 -25.17 0.19 22.16
C GLN A 356 -23.69 -0.17 22.11
N GLY A 357 -22.88 0.60 21.37
CA GLY A 357 -21.42 0.47 21.36
C GLY A 357 -20.80 0.64 22.74
N ILE A 358 -21.21 1.67 23.49
CA ILE A 358 -20.75 1.92 24.86
C ILE A 358 -21.19 0.79 25.81
N GLN A 359 -22.44 0.33 25.69
CA GLN A 359 -22.95 -0.79 26.51
C GLN A 359 -22.17 -2.08 26.27
N PHE A 360 -21.82 -2.35 25.01
CA PHE A 360 -20.96 -3.47 24.65
C PHE A 360 -19.58 -3.37 25.34
N LEU A 361 -18.95 -2.20 25.33
CA LEU A 361 -17.66 -1.97 25.95
C LEU A 361 -17.66 -2.21 27.46
N ILE A 362 -18.76 -1.80 28.12
CA ILE A 362 -18.96 -2.04 29.55
C ILE A 362 -19.16 -3.54 29.82
N LYS A 363 -19.97 -4.20 29.00
CA LYS A 363 -20.27 -5.64 29.13
C LYS A 363 -19.03 -6.50 28.96
N GLU A 364 -18.17 -6.14 28.01
CA GLU A 364 -16.89 -6.86 27.73
C GLU A 364 -15.78 -6.43 28.71
N GLY A 365 -16.04 -5.54 29.66
CA GLY A 365 -15.06 -5.11 30.68
C GLY A 365 -13.93 -4.20 30.13
N ILE A 366 -14.09 -3.68 28.92
CA ILE A 366 -13.16 -2.75 28.29
C ILE A 366 -13.27 -1.36 28.91
N LEU A 367 -14.52 -0.93 29.16
CA LEU A 367 -14.83 0.26 30.00
C LEU A 367 -15.30 -0.19 31.40
N LYS A 368 -14.64 0.32 32.42
CA LYS A 368 -15.07 0.15 33.81
C LYS A 368 -15.67 1.48 34.28
N ILE A 369 -16.90 1.43 34.73
CA ILE A 369 -17.58 2.55 35.34
C ILE A 369 -17.32 2.50 36.86
#